data_d89929a967da57afa7635bb903d1dffe
#
_entry.id   d89929a967da57afa7635bb903d1dffe
#
_cell.length_a   1.000
_cell.length_b   1.000
_cell.length_c   1.000
_cell.angle_alpha   90.00
_cell.angle_beta   90.00
_cell.angle_gamma   90.00
#
_symmetry.space_group_name_H-M   'P 1'
#
loop_
_entity.id
_entity.type
_entity.pdbx_description
1 polymer ?
#
loop_
_entity_poly.entity_id
_entity_poly.type
_entity_poly.pdbx_seq_one_letter_code
_entity_poly.pdbx_strand_id
1 'polypeptide(L)'
;MNLFEQYLEEIATRKKQGLNAKPIDSGDLAREIIAHVKSTNSEHHDQCANFLIFNMLPGTTKAAKEKAEFLKQIINDNYQIDEISIDRAFELLSHMKGGPSIQVLIDLALGQDGENSKKAAEVLKTQVFLYEADTARLISAYRDNNSTAEDIL
;
A
#
# COMPACT_ATOMS: atom_id res chain seq x y z
N MET A 1 -14.17 14.54 18.48
CA MET A 1 -14.45 13.60 17.37
C MET A 1 -13.18 13.43 16.54
N ASN A 2 -12.73 12.19 16.36
CA ASN A 2 -11.55 11.91 15.54
C ASN A 2 -11.90 11.90 14.04
N LEU A 3 -10.89 11.82 13.19
CA LEU A 3 -11.10 11.85 11.73
C LEU A 3 -11.90 10.67 11.22
N PHE A 4 -11.75 9.49 11.82
CA PHE A 4 -12.51 8.32 11.44
C PHE A 4 -14.00 8.51 11.73
N GLU A 5 -14.35 9.04 12.90
CA GLU A 5 -15.75 9.33 13.26
C GLU A 5 -16.35 10.38 12.32
N GLN A 6 -15.59 11.42 11.99
CA GLN A 6 -16.01 12.44 11.01
C GLN A 6 -16.26 11.82 9.64
N TYR A 7 -15.40 10.88 9.24
CA TYR A 7 -15.54 10.16 7.97
C TYR A 7 -16.82 9.31 7.95
N LEU A 8 -17.13 8.63 9.05
CA LEU A 8 -18.38 7.85 9.15
C LEU A 8 -19.61 8.74 9.05
N GLU A 9 -19.60 9.91 9.67
CA GLU A 9 -20.69 10.87 9.54
C GLU A 9 -20.83 11.39 8.11
N GLU A 10 -19.72 11.67 7.45
CA GLU A 10 -19.73 12.08 6.03
C GLU A 10 -20.32 10.99 5.15
N ILE A 11 -19.96 9.72 5.37
CA ILE A 11 -20.52 8.58 4.64
C ILE A 11 -22.06 8.55 4.83
N ALA A 12 -22.54 8.68 6.06
CA ALA A 12 -23.96 8.66 6.35
C ALA A 12 -24.70 9.81 5.67
N THR A 13 -24.12 11.02 5.67
CA THR A 13 -24.69 12.19 5.01
C THR A 13 -24.76 12.00 3.49
N ARG A 14 -23.67 11.52 2.90
CA ARG A 14 -23.62 11.26 1.45
C ARG A 14 -24.62 10.17 1.05
N LYS A 15 -24.76 9.12 1.85
CA LYS A 15 -25.72 8.04 1.59
C LYS A 15 -27.15 8.58 1.52
N LYS A 16 -27.53 9.50 2.42
CA LYS A 16 -28.84 10.15 2.40
C LYS A 16 -29.07 10.93 1.10
N GLN A 17 -28.00 11.40 0.46
CA GLN A 17 -28.05 12.12 -0.83
C GLN A 17 -27.93 11.18 -2.03
N GLY A 18 -27.87 9.87 -1.82
CA GLY A 18 -27.71 8.90 -2.88
C GLY A 18 -26.27 8.81 -3.43
N LEU A 19 -25.30 9.29 -2.66
CA LEU A 19 -23.89 9.31 -3.06
C LEU A 19 -23.10 8.20 -2.36
N ASN A 20 -22.09 7.67 -3.06
CA ASN A 20 -21.14 6.72 -2.50
C ASN A 20 -20.19 7.39 -1.50
N ALA A 21 -19.51 6.57 -0.68
CA ALA A 21 -18.48 7.06 0.22
C ALA A 21 -17.39 7.80 -0.58
N LYS A 22 -16.90 8.93 -0.03
CA LYS A 22 -15.81 9.66 -0.63
C LYS A 22 -14.51 8.86 -0.54
N PRO A 23 -13.71 8.76 -1.63
CA PRO A 23 -12.41 8.11 -1.55
C PRO A 23 -11.49 8.80 -0.54
N ILE A 24 -10.67 8.02 0.15
CA ILE A 24 -9.76 8.50 1.19
C ILE A 24 -8.45 8.95 0.55
N ASP A 25 -8.09 10.21 0.71
CA ASP A 25 -6.84 10.79 0.22
C ASP A 25 -5.93 11.31 1.35
N SER A 26 -6.48 11.49 2.54
CA SER A 26 -5.78 12.01 3.72
C SER A 26 -4.89 10.95 4.36
N GLY A 27 -3.63 11.30 4.60
CA GLY A 27 -2.71 10.43 5.35
C GLY A 27 -3.10 10.26 6.81
N ASP A 28 -3.62 11.33 7.43
CA ASP A 28 -4.05 11.27 8.84
C ASP A 28 -5.24 10.32 9.02
N LEU A 29 -6.25 10.42 8.15
CA LEU A 29 -7.37 9.49 8.18
C LEU A 29 -6.92 8.05 7.88
N ALA A 30 -6.03 7.88 6.91
CA ALA A 30 -5.48 6.56 6.59
C ALA A 30 -4.79 5.94 7.80
N ARG A 31 -4.02 6.70 8.56
CA ARG A 31 -3.37 6.20 9.78
C ARG A 31 -4.37 5.75 10.84
N GLU A 32 -5.46 6.50 11.04
CA GLU A 32 -6.51 6.09 11.97
C GLU A 32 -7.18 4.79 11.53
N ILE A 33 -7.47 4.67 10.24
CA ILE A 33 -8.06 3.45 9.67
C ILE A 33 -7.11 2.25 9.85
N ILE A 34 -5.83 2.43 9.55
CA ILE A 34 -4.82 1.39 9.73
C ILE A 34 -4.70 0.98 11.21
N ALA A 35 -4.79 1.95 12.13
CA ALA A 35 -4.77 1.64 13.57
C ALA A 35 -5.93 0.72 13.97
N HIS A 36 -7.13 0.93 13.42
CA HIS A 36 -8.26 0.03 13.64
C HIS A 36 -8.04 -1.35 13.00
N VAL A 37 -7.40 -1.40 11.82
CA VAL A 37 -7.05 -2.67 11.16
C VAL A 37 -6.05 -3.45 12.01
N LYS A 38 -5.09 -2.78 12.62
CA LYS A 38 -4.10 -3.41 13.50
C LYS A 38 -4.70 -3.91 14.82
N SER A 39 -5.81 -3.34 15.26
CA SER A 39 -6.49 -3.74 16.48
C SER A 39 -7.56 -4.80 16.17
N THR A 40 -7.24 -6.07 16.39
CA THR A 40 -8.16 -7.17 16.14
C THR A 40 -9.41 -7.13 17.03
N ASN A 41 -9.33 -6.40 18.16
CA ASN A 41 -10.45 -6.22 19.09
C ASN A 41 -11.30 -4.99 18.77
N SER A 42 -10.93 -4.20 17.76
CA SER A 42 -11.74 -3.05 17.38
C SER A 42 -13.04 -3.49 16.73
N GLU A 43 -14.14 -2.90 17.16
CA GLU A 43 -15.46 -3.12 16.52
C GLU A 43 -15.47 -2.64 15.06
N HIS A 44 -14.51 -1.80 14.67
CA HIS A 44 -14.38 -1.24 13.32
C HIS A 44 -13.35 -1.97 12.47
N HIS A 45 -12.76 -3.06 12.97
CA HIS A 45 -11.70 -3.78 12.27
C HIS A 45 -12.11 -4.17 10.85
N ASP A 46 -13.22 -4.87 10.69
CA ASP A 46 -13.67 -5.35 9.38
C ASP A 46 -14.01 -4.21 8.42
N GLN A 47 -14.68 -3.19 8.92
CA GLN A 47 -15.04 -2.01 8.12
C GLN A 47 -13.78 -1.26 7.68
N CYS A 48 -12.81 -1.10 8.57
CA CYS A 48 -11.56 -0.41 8.24
C CYS A 48 -10.70 -1.23 7.29
N ALA A 49 -10.71 -2.56 7.38
CA ALA A 49 -10.03 -3.40 6.40
C ALA A 49 -10.63 -3.19 5.00
N ASN A 50 -11.94 -3.10 4.88
CA ASN A 50 -12.61 -2.79 3.62
C ASN A 50 -12.24 -1.39 3.09
N PHE A 51 -12.20 -0.39 3.95
CA PHE A 51 -11.78 0.96 3.55
C PHE A 51 -10.34 0.97 3.04
N LEU A 52 -9.44 0.25 3.73
CA LEU A 52 -8.05 0.14 3.33
C LEU A 52 -7.91 -0.48 1.93
N ILE A 53 -8.67 -1.53 1.66
CA ILE A 53 -8.55 -2.27 0.41
C ILE A 53 -9.22 -1.52 -0.75
N PHE A 54 -10.42 -0.99 -0.53
CA PHE A 54 -11.28 -0.53 -1.63
C PHE A 54 -11.48 0.99 -1.70
N ASN A 55 -11.28 1.73 -0.62
CA ASN A 55 -11.66 3.15 -0.56
C ASN A 55 -10.48 4.12 -0.50
N MET A 56 -9.24 3.66 -0.34
CA MET A 56 -8.08 4.55 -0.35
C MET A 56 -7.68 4.86 -1.78
N LEU A 57 -7.55 6.16 -2.09
CA LEU A 57 -7.10 6.59 -3.41
C LEU A 57 -5.65 6.14 -3.65
N PRO A 58 -5.41 5.49 -4.78
CA PRO A 58 -4.06 5.09 -5.16
C PRO A 58 -3.26 6.27 -5.72
N GLY A 59 -2.12 5.97 -6.29
CA GLY A 59 -1.26 6.96 -6.95
C GLY A 59 -0.30 7.60 -5.96
N THR A 60 -0.29 8.92 -5.91
CA THR A 60 0.66 9.70 -5.12
C THR A 60 0.05 10.40 -3.90
N THR A 61 -1.15 10.04 -3.51
CA THR A 61 -1.81 10.63 -2.34
C THR A 61 -1.09 10.26 -1.05
N LYS A 62 -1.33 11.04 0.00
CA LYS A 62 -0.79 10.73 1.34
C LYS A 62 -1.40 9.45 1.90
N ALA A 63 -2.66 9.17 1.60
CA ALA A 63 -3.31 7.91 1.95
C ALA A 63 -2.63 6.72 1.26
N ALA A 64 -2.27 6.84 -0.01
CA ALA A 64 -1.57 5.80 -0.75
C ALA A 64 -0.21 5.49 -0.12
N LYS A 65 0.52 6.50 0.36
CA LYS A 65 1.79 6.31 1.07
C LYS A 65 1.59 5.48 2.34
N GLU A 66 0.61 5.82 3.16
CA GLU A 66 0.32 5.09 4.39
C GLU A 66 -0.09 3.64 4.11
N LYS A 67 -0.94 3.44 3.09
CA LYS A 67 -1.34 2.10 2.66
C LYS A 67 -0.14 1.28 2.18
N ALA A 68 0.70 1.85 1.33
CA ALA A 68 1.88 1.16 0.81
C ALA A 68 2.85 0.74 1.93
N GLU A 69 3.09 1.62 2.89
CA GLU A 69 3.95 1.30 4.05
C GLU A 69 3.34 0.19 4.91
N PHE A 70 2.03 0.19 5.10
CA PHE A 70 1.36 -0.89 5.84
C PHE A 70 1.44 -2.23 5.09
N LEU A 71 1.24 -2.24 3.78
CA LEU A 71 1.41 -3.44 2.97
C LEU A 71 2.84 -3.98 3.03
N LYS A 72 3.83 -3.08 3.07
CA LYS A 72 5.24 -3.46 3.29
C LYS A 72 5.44 -4.15 4.64
N GLN A 73 4.79 -3.66 5.70
CA GLN A 73 4.86 -4.31 7.02
C GLN A 73 4.29 -5.73 6.99
N ILE A 74 3.18 -5.95 6.28
CA ILE A 74 2.60 -7.27 6.11
C ILE A 74 3.60 -8.23 5.44
N ILE A 75 4.28 -7.76 4.40
CA ILE A 75 5.21 -8.57 3.62
C ILE A 75 6.52 -8.80 4.38
N ASN A 76 7.13 -7.76 4.89
CA ASN A 76 8.50 -7.75 5.38
C ASN A 76 8.61 -8.12 6.87
N ASP A 77 7.67 -7.65 7.67
CA ASP A 77 7.68 -7.82 9.12
C ASP A 77 6.76 -8.95 9.59
N ASN A 78 6.20 -9.72 8.65
CA ASN A 78 5.22 -10.78 8.92
C ASN A 78 4.07 -10.31 9.80
N TYR A 79 3.63 -9.07 9.61
CA TYR A 79 2.46 -8.55 10.30
C TYR A 79 1.20 -9.19 9.71
N GLN A 80 0.65 -10.17 10.44
CA GLN A 80 -0.44 -10.98 9.90
C GLN A 80 -1.81 -10.39 10.23
N ILE A 81 -2.62 -10.24 9.21
CA ILE A 81 -4.06 -9.98 9.35
C ILE A 81 -4.81 -10.93 8.42
N ASP A 82 -6.01 -11.34 8.83
CA ASP A 82 -6.77 -12.35 8.08
C ASP A 82 -7.21 -11.85 6.70
N GLU A 83 -7.46 -10.55 6.57
CA GLU A 83 -8.01 -9.94 5.36
C GLU A 83 -6.98 -9.75 4.24
N ILE A 84 -5.69 -9.72 4.57
CA ILE A 84 -4.63 -9.49 3.60
C ILE A 84 -3.48 -10.47 3.84
N SER A 85 -3.34 -11.44 2.95
CA SER A 85 -2.17 -12.32 2.90
C SER A 85 -0.99 -11.58 2.27
N ILE A 86 0.21 -12.19 2.34
CA ILE A 86 1.39 -11.64 1.68
C ILE A 86 1.14 -11.52 0.17
N ASP A 87 0.56 -12.53 -0.46
CA ASP A 87 0.26 -12.50 -1.89
C ASP A 87 -0.78 -11.43 -2.23
N ARG A 88 -1.80 -11.26 -1.38
CA ARG A 88 -2.78 -10.19 -1.55
C ARG A 88 -2.14 -8.81 -1.39
N ALA A 89 -1.18 -8.66 -0.48
CA ALA A 89 -0.46 -7.41 -0.31
C ALA A 89 0.31 -7.03 -1.58
N PHE A 90 0.98 -7.98 -2.21
CA PHE A 90 1.64 -7.75 -3.51
C PHE A 90 0.64 -7.38 -4.61
N GLU A 91 -0.49 -8.05 -4.66
CA GLU A 91 -1.56 -7.73 -5.61
C GLU A 91 -2.07 -6.30 -5.42
N LEU A 92 -2.33 -5.90 -4.18
CA LEU A 92 -2.77 -4.53 -3.88
C LEU A 92 -1.71 -3.50 -4.29
N LEU A 93 -0.43 -3.76 -4.02
CA LEU A 93 0.66 -2.89 -4.47
C LEU A 93 0.69 -2.79 -6.00
N SER A 94 0.46 -3.89 -6.71
CA SER A 94 0.46 -3.89 -8.18
C SER A 94 -0.62 -2.99 -8.78
N HIS A 95 -1.75 -2.86 -8.11
CA HIS A 95 -2.87 -2.03 -8.57
C HIS A 95 -2.74 -0.55 -8.21
N MET A 96 -1.84 -0.18 -7.30
CA MET A 96 -1.69 1.21 -6.86
C MET A 96 -1.01 2.10 -7.91
N LYS A 97 -0.06 1.57 -8.65
CA LYS A 97 0.59 2.21 -9.81
C LYS A 97 1.05 3.65 -9.59
N GLY A 98 1.58 3.95 -8.41
CA GLY A 98 2.01 5.28 -8.04
C GLY A 98 3.34 5.28 -7.29
N GLY A 99 3.91 6.47 -7.07
CA GLY A 99 5.20 6.64 -6.43
C GLY A 99 5.41 5.85 -5.15
N PRO A 100 4.50 5.94 -4.15
CA PRO A 100 4.67 5.21 -2.89
C PRO A 100 4.71 3.69 -3.06
N SER A 101 3.85 3.11 -3.88
CA SER A 101 3.86 1.67 -4.13
C SER A 101 5.10 1.21 -4.88
N ILE A 102 5.57 2.02 -5.83
CA ILE A 102 6.82 1.74 -6.57
C ILE A 102 8.01 1.75 -5.61
N GLN A 103 8.10 2.74 -4.73
CA GLN A 103 9.19 2.82 -3.75
C GLN A 103 9.21 1.62 -2.81
N VAL A 104 8.05 1.19 -2.32
CA VAL A 104 7.92 0.00 -1.48
C VAL A 104 8.35 -1.26 -2.24
N LEU A 105 7.91 -1.41 -3.50
CA LEU A 105 8.30 -2.55 -4.32
C LEU A 105 9.80 -2.58 -4.59
N ILE A 106 10.43 -1.43 -4.82
CA ILE A 106 11.89 -1.36 -4.98
C ILE A 106 12.59 -1.72 -3.68
N ASP A 107 12.12 -1.22 -2.54
CA ASP A 107 12.69 -1.59 -1.23
C ASP A 107 12.65 -3.12 -1.02
N LEU A 108 11.53 -3.75 -1.35
CA LEU A 108 11.36 -5.19 -1.21
C LEU A 108 12.24 -5.95 -2.22
N ALA A 109 12.30 -5.48 -3.48
CA ALA A 109 13.09 -6.12 -4.53
C ALA A 109 14.59 -6.09 -4.23
N LEU A 110 15.07 -5.00 -3.65
CA LEU A 110 16.49 -4.85 -3.28
C LEU A 110 16.80 -5.39 -1.89
N GLY A 111 15.80 -5.89 -1.16
CA GLY A 111 15.94 -6.47 0.18
C GLY A 111 16.59 -7.86 0.14
N GLN A 112 16.82 -8.41 1.32
CA GLN A 112 17.54 -9.69 1.48
C GLN A 112 16.64 -10.93 1.53
N ASP A 113 15.32 -10.75 1.64
CA ASP A 113 14.36 -11.84 1.57
C ASP A 113 14.22 -12.28 0.10
N GLY A 114 14.88 -13.38 -0.26
CA GLY A 114 14.97 -13.82 -1.66
C GLY A 114 13.63 -14.12 -2.31
N GLU A 115 12.66 -14.68 -1.58
CA GLU A 115 11.33 -14.98 -2.13
C GLU A 115 10.52 -13.69 -2.33
N ASN A 116 10.45 -12.82 -1.33
CA ASN A 116 9.74 -11.56 -1.43
C ASN A 116 10.42 -10.62 -2.42
N SER A 117 11.74 -10.66 -2.49
CA SER A 117 12.52 -9.90 -3.47
C SER A 117 12.13 -10.26 -4.90
N LYS A 118 12.00 -11.55 -5.19
CA LYS A 118 11.58 -12.05 -6.51
C LYS A 118 10.14 -11.65 -6.85
N LYS A 119 9.22 -11.77 -5.89
CA LYS A 119 7.83 -11.36 -6.07
C LYS A 119 7.72 -9.87 -6.36
N ALA A 120 8.46 -9.04 -5.61
CA ALA A 120 8.50 -7.61 -5.83
C ALA A 120 9.05 -7.26 -7.22
N ALA A 121 10.11 -7.93 -7.65
CA ALA A 121 10.69 -7.74 -8.98
C ALA A 121 9.68 -8.06 -10.09
N GLU A 122 8.94 -9.16 -9.96
CA GLU A 122 7.92 -9.52 -10.94
C GLU A 122 6.81 -8.46 -11.02
N VAL A 123 6.37 -7.92 -9.88
CA VAL A 123 5.39 -6.84 -9.86
C VAL A 123 5.93 -5.58 -10.53
N LEU A 124 7.18 -5.20 -10.22
CA LEU A 124 7.82 -4.02 -10.83
C LEU A 124 7.89 -4.10 -12.36
N LYS A 125 8.13 -5.29 -12.91
CA LYS A 125 8.15 -5.50 -14.36
C LYS A 125 6.81 -5.20 -15.02
N THR A 126 5.71 -5.24 -14.28
CA THR A 126 4.37 -4.92 -14.80
C THR A 126 4.02 -3.44 -14.69
N GLN A 127 4.82 -2.65 -13.99
CA GLN A 127 4.55 -1.22 -13.79
C GLN A 127 5.02 -0.43 -15.01
N VAL A 128 4.12 0.36 -15.57
CA VAL A 128 4.39 1.11 -16.81
C VAL A 128 5.25 2.35 -16.57
N PHE A 129 5.10 2.97 -15.38
CA PHE A 129 5.77 4.22 -15.08
C PHE A 129 6.70 4.07 -13.88
N LEU A 130 7.99 4.24 -14.12
CA LEU A 130 9.00 4.46 -13.08
C LEU A 130 9.48 5.90 -13.17
N TYR A 131 9.57 6.57 -12.04
CA TYR A 131 10.17 7.90 -11.99
C TYR A 131 11.68 7.81 -12.20
N GLU A 132 12.30 8.89 -12.66
CA GLU A 132 13.74 8.96 -12.89
C GLU A 132 14.54 8.55 -11.64
N ALA A 133 14.11 9.00 -10.45
CA ALA A 133 14.75 8.62 -9.19
C ALA A 133 14.69 7.12 -8.93
N ASP A 134 13.58 6.46 -9.27
CA ASP A 134 13.41 5.01 -9.11
C ASP A 134 14.34 4.25 -10.04
N THR A 135 14.41 4.68 -11.30
CA THR A 135 15.31 4.09 -12.30
C THR A 135 16.78 4.27 -11.88
N ALA A 136 17.15 5.45 -11.40
CA ALA A 136 18.50 5.73 -10.91
C ALA A 136 18.88 4.82 -9.75
N ARG A 137 17.95 4.57 -8.83
CA ARG A 137 18.16 3.67 -7.69
C ARG A 137 18.42 2.24 -8.15
N LEU A 138 17.64 1.74 -9.13
CA LEU A 138 17.83 0.41 -9.70
C LEU A 138 19.18 0.29 -10.42
N ILE A 139 19.57 1.31 -11.18
CA ILE A 139 20.85 1.34 -11.87
C ILE A 139 22.01 1.32 -10.86
N SER A 140 21.91 2.10 -9.79
CA SER A 140 22.94 2.11 -8.74
C SER A 140 23.08 0.73 -8.10
N ALA A 141 21.97 0.07 -7.78
CA ALA A 141 21.96 -1.28 -7.22
C ALA A 141 22.54 -2.30 -8.19
N TYR A 142 22.25 -2.18 -9.49
CA TYR A 142 22.84 -3.03 -10.53
C TYR A 142 24.38 -2.88 -10.57
N ARG A 143 24.89 -1.65 -10.49
CA ARG A 143 26.33 -1.39 -10.45
C ARG A 143 27.00 -1.96 -9.21
N ASP A 144 26.24 -2.12 -8.11
CA ASP A 144 26.69 -2.76 -6.88
C ASP A 144 26.49 -4.29 -6.88
N ASN A 145 26.25 -4.88 -8.08
CA ASN A 145 26.09 -6.30 -8.31
C ASN A 145 24.82 -6.92 -7.66
N ASN A 146 23.76 -6.13 -7.52
CA ASN A 146 22.47 -6.66 -7.08
C ASN A 146 21.79 -7.40 -8.22
N SER A 147 21.65 -8.72 -8.11
CA SER A 147 21.08 -9.57 -9.17
C SER A 147 19.59 -9.29 -9.42
N THR A 148 18.86 -8.87 -8.41
CA THR A 148 17.45 -8.51 -8.56
C THR A 148 17.29 -7.23 -9.38
N ALA A 149 18.16 -6.23 -9.15
CA ALA A 149 18.15 -5.01 -9.95
C ALA A 149 18.46 -5.30 -11.42
N GLU A 150 19.41 -6.20 -11.70
CA GLU A 150 19.71 -6.67 -13.05
C GLU A 150 18.49 -7.28 -13.72
N ASP A 151 17.75 -8.11 -13.01
CA ASP A 151 16.56 -8.80 -13.51
C ASP A 151 15.43 -7.80 -13.85
N ILE A 152 15.29 -6.72 -13.08
CA ILE A 152 14.27 -5.68 -13.32
C ILE A 152 14.64 -4.79 -14.52
N LEU A 153 15.92 -4.46 -14.65
CA LEU A 153 16.41 -3.61 -15.75
C LEU A 153 16.50 -4.41 -17.05
#